data_aa2a328049952e8d702d85fe3469427a
#
_entry.id   aa2a328049952e8d702d85fe3469427a
#
_cell.length_a   1.000
_cell.length_b   1.000
_cell.length_c   1.000
_cell.angle_alpha   90.00
_cell.angle_beta   90.00
_cell.angle_gamma   90.00
#
_symmetry.space_group_name_H-M   'P 1'
#
loop_
_entity.id
_entity.type
_entity.pdbx_description
1 polymer ?
#
loop_
_entity_poly.entity_id
_entity_poly.type
_entity_poly.pdbx_seq_one_letter_code
_entity_poly.pdbx_strand_id
1 'polypeptide(L)'
;MIRTGFTGMRERADMQIAAMTFRLHAPWVHSLKEKRMIVRSLTAQLRNRFHVSAAEIDEQDTHQIIVIGTAAIVPHSAMADSLMEEISAFVEGSTEAEVLEETMEIR
;
A
#
# COMPACT_ATOMS: atom_id res chain seq x y z
N MET A 1 6.90 -21.70 17.73
CA MET A 1 6.50 -21.97 17.25
C MET A 1 5.54 -22.58 16.91
N ILE A 2 5.15 -22.85 16.75
CA ILE A 2 4.29 -23.33 16.41
C ILE A 2 3.90 -24.18 15.94
N ARG A 3 3.51 -24.51 15.99
CA ARG A 3 3.07 -25.27 15.60
C ARG A 3 2.44 -25.74 14.78
N THR A 4 2.54 -26.01 14.49
CA THR A 4 2.12 -26.51 13.75
C THR A 4 1.26 -27.09 13.53
N GLY A 5 0.97 -27.51 13.89
CA GLY A 5 0.19 -28.07 13.67
C GLY A 5 -0.83 -28.27 13.61
N PHE A 6 -1.25 -27.91 13.72
CA PHE A 6 -2.32 -28.07 13.58
C PHE A 6 -2.87 -28.10 12.74
N THR A 7 -2.63 -28.28 12.51
CA THR A 7 -3.03 -28.34 11.85
C THR A 7 -3.62 -28.75 10.96
N GLY A 8 -3.54 -28.81 10.75
CA GLY A 8 -4.03 -28.94 9.65
C GLY A 8 -5.12 -29.67 9.45
N MET A 9 -5.45 -30.19 10.17
CA MET A 9 -6.38 -30.94 9.94
C MET A 9 -7.58 -30.38 10.04
N ARG A 10 -7.74 -29.29 10.23
CA ARG A 10 -8.97 -28.82 10.29
C ARG A 10 -9.05 -27.72 9.41
N GLU A 11 -10.15 -27.14 9.25
CA GLU A 11 -10.31 -26.04 8.47
C GLU A 11 -9.50 -24.95 8.92
N ARG A 12 -8.88 -24.22 8.04
CA ARG A 12 -8.14 -23.05 8.35
C ARG A 12 -9.01 -21.86 8.18
N ALA A 13 -8.74 -20.84 8.95
CA ALA A 13 -9.36 -19.56 8.70
C ALA A 13 -8.88 -19.05 7.35
N ASP A 14 -9.78 -18.49 6.57
CA ASP A 14 -9.41 -17.87 5.32
C ASP A 14 -8.67 -16.58 5.64
N MET A 15 -7.61 -16.36 4.91
CA MET A 15 -6.83 -15.15 5.06
C MET A 15 -6.28 -14.78 3.70
N GLN A 16 -6.51 -13.56 3.30
CA GLN A 16 -5.96 -13.05 2.07
C GLN A 16 -5.24 -11.75 2.33
N ILE A 17 -4.34 -11.40 1.44
CA ILE A 17 -3.61 -10.14 1.54
C ILE A 17 -3.97 -9.29 0.35
N ALA A 18 -4.50 -8.09 0.64
CA ALA A 18 -4.76 -7.09 -0.38
C ALA A 18 -3.48 -6.28 -0.53
N ALA A 19 -2.80 -6.42 -1.64
CA ALA A 19 -1.53 -5.76 -1.89
C ALA A 19 -1.67 -4.77 -3.05
N MET A 20 -1.16 -3.56 -2.86
CA MET A 20 -1.20 -2.54 -3.91
C MET A 20 0.16 -1.88 -4.05
N THR A 21 0.47 -1.43 -5.26
CA THR A 21 1.60 -0.55 -5.48
C THR A 21 1.14 0.66 -6.26
N PHE A 22 1.76 1.79 -5.98
CA PHE A 22 1.50 3.05 -6.67
C PHE A 22 2.83 3.63 -7.12
N ARG A 23 2.90 3.98 -8.39
CA ARG A 23 4.05 4.71 -8.93
C ARG A 23 3.56 6.12 -9.24
N LEU A 24 4.13 7.11 -8.57
CA LEU A 24 3.66 8.49 -8.64
C LEU A 24 4.76 9.38 -9.19
N HIS A 25 4.37 10.40 -9.94
CA HIS A 25 5.28 11.40 -10.48
C HIS A 25 4.98 12.75 -9.83
N ALA A 26 5.98 13.31 -9.16
CA ALA A 26 5.87 14.60 -8.49
C ALA A 26 6.93 15.55 -9.05
N PRO A 27 6.66 16.19 -10.20
CA PRO A 27 7.69 16.96 -10.92
C PRO A 27 8.16 18.22 -10.19
N TRP A 28 7.42 18.67 -9.18
CA TRP A 28 7.82 19.85 -8.40
C TRP A 28 8.85 19.51 -7.32
N VAL A 29 9.15 18.25 -7.10
CA VAL A 29 10.08 17.84 -6.05
C VAL A 29 11.51 17.99 -6.58
N HIS A 30 12.35 18.70 -5.82
CA HIS A 30 13.71 19.00 -6.25
C HIS A 30 14.79 18.43 -5.30
N SER A 31 14.40 17.71 -4.26
CA SER A 31 15.35 17.13 -3.35
C SER A 31 14.80 15.87 -2.72
N LEU A 32 15.70 15.01 -2.25
CA LEU A 32 15.28 13.82 -1.51
C LEU A 32 14.61 14.20 -0.19
N LYS A 33 15.01 15.32 0.39
CA LYS A 33 14.39 15.78 1.63
C LYS A 33 12.90 16.09 1.42
N GLU A 34 12.59 16.82 0.34
CA GLU A 34 11.19 17.11 0.00
C GLU A 34 10.42 15.82 -0.26
N LYS A 35 11.03 14.92 -1.02
CA LYS A 35 10.39 13.64 -1.32
C LYS A 35 10.09 12.85 -0.06
N ARG A 36 11.06 12.78 0.85
CA ARG A 36 10.86 12.02 2.09
C ARG A 36 9.73 12.57 2.93
N MET A 37 9.51 13.88 2.90
CA MET A 37 8.39 14.48 3.61
C MET A 37 7.06 14.03 3.01
N ILE A 38 6.97 14.00 1.68
CA ILE A 38 5.75 13.54 1.00
C ILE A 38 5.50 12.07 1.28
N VAL A 39 6.53 11.24 1.16
CA VAL A 39 6.41 9.80 1.41
C VAL A 39 5.98 9.55 2.85
N ARG A 40 6.59 10.26 3.80
CA ARG A 40 6.30 10.06 5.21
C ARG A 40 4.86 10.44 5.52
N SER A 41 4.40 11.55 4.95
CA SER A 41 3.03 12.00 5.14
C SER A 41 2.02 11.03 4.53
N LEU A 42 2.25 10.63 3.29
CA LEU A 42 1.32 9.75 2.59
C LEU A 42 1.24 8.37 3.24
N THR A 43 2.38 7.79 3.60
CA THR A 43 2.36 6.47 4.25
C THR A 43 1.73 6.53 5.63
N ALA A 44 1.94 7.62 6.38
CA ALA A 44 1.31 7.77 7.68
C ALA A 44 -0.22 7.87 7.54
N GLN A 45 -0.69 8.63 6.56
CA GLN A 45 -2.12 8.76 6.31
C GLN A 45 -2.75 7.42 5.91
N LEU A 46 -2.06 6.66 5.07
CA LEU A 46 -2.54 5.34 4.65
C LEU A 46 -2.65 4.40 5.85
N ARG A 47 -1.61 4.37 6.69
CA ARG A 47 -1.63 3.51 7.87
C ARG A 47 -2.75 3.89 8.83
N ASN A 48 -2.92 5.17 9.08
CA ASN A 48 -3.90 5.64 10.05
C ASN A 48 -5.33 5.50 9.56
N ARG A 49 -5.55 5.77 8.28
CA ARG A 49 -6.90 5.77 7.73
C ARG A 49 -7.41 4.37 7.44
N PHE A 50 -6.55 3.50 6.93
CA PHE A 50 -6.97 2.19 6.47
C PHE A 50 -6.42 1.03 7.29
N HIS A 51 -5.58 1.31 8.29
CA HIS A 51 -4.97 0.28 9.14
C HIS A 51 -4.21 -0.75 8.29
N VAL A 52 -3.44 -0.26 7.33
CA VAL A 52 -2.63 -1.10 6.45
C VAL A 52 -1.15 -0.87 6.75
N SER A 53 -0.31 -1.79 6.29
CA SER A 53 1.12 -1.54 6.22
C SER A 53 1.37 -0.73 4.96
N ALA A 54 2.22 0.27 5.06
CA ALA A 54 2.55 1.12 3.91
C ALA A 54 4.00 1.55 4.00
N ALA A 55 4.69 1.54 2.87
CA ALA A 55 6.12 1.90 2.82
C ALA A 55 6.52 2.32 1.41
N GLU A 56 7.58 3.11 1.31
CA GLU A 56 8.24 3.34 0.04
C GLU A 56 9.03 2.08 -0.31
N ILE A 57 8.82 1.53 -1.51
CA ILE A 57 9.36 0.23 -1.86
C ILE A 57 10.36 0.24 -2.99
N ASP A 58 10.54 1.37 -3.70
CA ASP A 58 11.45 1.46 -4.81
C ASP A 58 11.80 2.91 -5.07
N GLU A 59 12.79 3.16 -5.92
CA GLU A 59 13.19 4.50 -6.37
C GLU A 59 13.53 5.44 -5.21
N GLN A 60 14.08 4.91 -4.14
CA GLN A 60 14.35 5.69 -2.93
C GLN A 60 15.26 6.89 -3.19
N ASP A 61 16.15 6.80 -4.18
CA ASP A 61 17.09 7.86 -4.47
C ASP A 61 16.70 8.72 -5.67
N THR A 62 15.50 8.56 -6.19
CA THR A 62 14.99 9.36 -7.31
C THR A 62 14.02 10.41 -6.78
N HIS A 63 14.29 11.69 -7.06
CA HIS A 63 13.54 12.79 -6.43
C HIS A 63 12.07 12.82 -6.81
N GLN A 64 11.76 12.63 -8.07
CA GLN A 64 10.42 12.91 -8.59
C GLN A 64 9.53 11.69 -8.77
N ILE A 65 10.08 10.51 -8.55
CA ILE A 65 9.31 9.27 -8.62
C ILE A 65 9.14 8.70 -7.23
N ILE A 66 7.91 8.40 -6.88
CA ILE A 66 7.56 7.84 -5.57
C ILE A 66 6.88 6.51 -5.83
N VAL A 67 7.40 5.43 -5.25
CA VAL A 67 6.77 4.11 -5.37
C VAL A 67 6.41 3.62 -3.98
N ILE A 68 5.12 3.48 -3.75
CA ILE A 68 4.59 3.10 -2.43
C ILE A 68 3.87 1.76 -2.54
N GLY A 69 4.13 0.89 -1.58
CA GLY A 69 3.39 -0.36 -1.44
C GLY A 69 2.50 -0.33 -0.22
N THR A 70 1.34 -0.98 -0.32
CA THR A 70 0.45 -1.20 0.82
C THR A 70 0.07 -2.67 0.88
N ALA A 71 -0.18 -3.14 2.10
CA ALA A 71 -0.63 -4.51 2.31
C ALA A 71 -1.56 -4.57 3.51
N ALA A 72 -2.63 -5.36 3.38
CA ALA A 72 -3.58 -5.53 4.46
C ALA A 72 -4.07 -6.97 4.48
N ILE A 73 -4.27 -7.51 5.66
CA ILE A 73 -4.88 -8.83 5.82
C ILE A 73 -6.39 -8.64 5.81
N VAL A 74 -7.07 -9.42 4.98
CA VAL A 74 -8.53 -9.38 4.89
C VAL A 74 -9.08 -10.81 4.90
N PRO A 75 -10.31 -11.00 5.40
CA PRO A 75 -10.87 -12.35 5.51
C PRO A 75 -11.41 -12.91 4.20
N HIS A 76 -11.75 -12.07 3.21
CA HIS A 76 -12.27 -12.57 1.95
C HIS A 76 -12.11 -11.52 0.84
N SER A 77 -12.25 -12.01 -0.40
CA SER A 77 -11.96 -11.21 -1.59
C SER A 77 -12.82 -9.96 -1.74
N ALA A 78 -14.10 -10.03 -1.38
CA ALA A 78 -14.98 -8.87 -1.52
C ALA A 78 -14.49 -7.71 -0.66
N MET A 79 -14.00 -8.01 0.55
CA MET A 79 -13.46 -7.00 1.44
C MET A 79 -12.14 -6.46 0.89
N ALA A 80 -11.33 -7.32 0.28
CA ALA A 80 -10.09 -6.88 -0.35
C ALA A 80 -10.38 -5.89 -1.48
N ASP A 81 -11.36 -6.20 -2.33
CA ASP A 81 -11.72 -5.34 -3.46
C ASP A 81 -12.18 -3.97 -2.97
N SER A 82 -13.06 -3.94 -1.97
CA SER A 82 -13.57 -2.69 -1.42
C SER A 82 -12.44 -1.85 -0.83
N LEU A 83 -11.55 -2.48 -0.07
CA LEU A 83 -10.44 -1.77 0.56
C LEU A 83 -9.51 -1.19 -0.50
N MET A 84 -9.16 -1.97 -1.52
CA MET A 84 -8.24 -1.50 -2.56
C MET A 84 -8.84 -0.33 -3.34
N GLU A 85 -10.15 -0.36 -3.61
CA GLU A 85 -10.82 0.74 -4.29
C GLU A 85 -10.79 2.02 -3.44
N GLU A 86 -11.00 1.88 -2.13
CA GLU A 86 -10.96 3.02 -1.24
C GLU A 86 -9.55 3.61 -1.13
N ILE A 87 -8.54 2.76 -1.08
CA ILE A 87 -7.15 3.21 -1.03
C ILE A 87 -6.79 3.94 -2.32
N SER A 88 -7.19 3.39 -3.47
CA SER A 88 -6.94 4.00 -4.77
C SER A 88 -7.54 5.40 -4.84
N ALA A 89 -8.80 5.54 -4.45
CA ALA A 89 -9.48 6.84 -4.46
C ALA A 89 -8.80 7.82 -3.51
N PHE A 90 -8.37 7.34 -2.34
CA PHE A 90 -7.69 8.20 -1.38
C PHE A 90 -6.36 8.71 -1.92
N VAL A 91 -5.55 7.83 -2.52
CA VAL A 91 -4.26 8.23 -3.05
C VAL A 91 -4.44 9.28 -4.16
N GLU A 92 -5.39 9.05 -5.06
CA GLU A 92 -5.64 9.99 -6.14
C GLU A 92 -6.10 11.35 -5.63
N GLY A 93 -6.87 11.37 -4.54
CA GLY A 93 -7.40 12.60 -4.00
C GLY A 93 -6.51 13.31 -2.99
N SER A 94 -5.49 12.63 -2.45
CA SER A 94 -4.69 13.17 -1.36
C SER A 94 -3.36 13.77 -1.79
N THR A 95 -2.99 13.62 -3.06
CA THR A 95 -1.72 14.16 -3.56
C THR A 95 -1.93 14.77 -4.93
N GLU A 96 -1.11 15.79 -5.25
CA GLU A 96 -1.10 16.37 -6.57
C GLU A 96 -0.17 15.61 -7.52
N ALA A 97 0.56 14.62 -7.01
CA ALA A 97 1.40 13.78 -7.85
C ALA A 97 0.53 12.97 -8.80
N GLU A 98 1.04 12.79 -10.01
CA GLU A 98 0.33 12.01 -11.02
C GLU A 98 0.52 10.52 -10.76
N VAL A 99 -0.57 9.75 -10.77
CA VAL A 99 -0.47 8.29 -10.64
C VAL A 99 -0.10 7.73 -12.01
N LEU A 100 1.13 7.26 -12.13
CA LEU A 100 1.63 6.70 -13.39
C LEU A 100 1.22 5.24 -13.54
N GLU A 101 1.17 4.52 -12.42
CA GLU A 101 0.89 3.10 -12.45
C GLU A 101 0.31 2.69 -11.10
N GLU A 102 -0.65 1.79 -11.14
CA GLU A 102 -1.26 1.26 -9.93
C GLU A 102 -1.47 -0.23 -10.13
N THR A 103 -1.11 -1.03 -9.15
CA THR A 103 -1.39 -2.47 -9.18
C THR A 103 -2.27 -2.84 -8.00
N MET A 104 -3.15 -3.81 -8.22
CA MET A 104 -3.98 -4.38 -7.17
C MET A 104 -3.84 -5.89 -7.27
N GLU A 105 -3.55 -6.52 -6.14
CA GLU A 105 -3.32 -7.95 -6.14
C GLU A 105 -3.86 -8.55 -4.86
N ILE A 106 -4.51 -9.71 -4.96
CA ILE A 106 -4.95 -10.46 -3.79
C ILE A 106 -4.07 -11.70 -3.71
N ARG A 107 -3.45 -11.87 -2.58
CA ARG A 107 -2.53 -13.00 -2.35
C ARG A 107 -3.00 -13.91 -1.22
#